data_dfdcaaa5f1c8841de7307621a5607232
#
_entry.id   dfdcaaa5f1c8841de7307621a5607232
#
_cell.length_a   1.000
_cell.length_b   1.000
_cell.length_c   1.000
_cell.angle_alpha   90.00
_cell.angle_beta   90.00
_cell.angle_gamma   90.00
#
_symmetry.space_group_name_H-M   'P 1'
#
loop_
_entity.id
_entity.type
_entity.pdbx_description
1 polymer ?
#
loop_
_entity_poly.entity_id
_entity_poly.type
_entity_poly.pdbx_seq_one_letter_code
_entity_poly.pdbx_strand_id
1 'polypeptide(L)'
;MDADRQHGGCRCGRVTIAVSGPPLLTMACHCRGCQQMTASAFSLSSLYAQDAVSIEGETILGGLRGELRHHCCAFCLSWTHTRADFLGPLVNIRSTMLEGGSDQPPFIECWLEEKLPWVSVGATHGFARFPPVEGFAALMADFAARRP
;
A
#
# COMPACT_ATOMS: atom_id res chain seq x y z
N MET A 1 23.43 8.20 9.70
CA MET A 1 22.82 6.98 9.15
C MET A 1 21.59 6.68 9.97
N ASP A 2 20.44 6.85 9.40
CA ASP A 2 19.18 6.57 10.08
C ASP A 2 18.97 5.05 10.10
N ALA A 3 19.32 4.41 11.21
CA ALA A 3 19.11 2.98 11.44
C ALA A 3 17.60 2.57 11.39
N ASP A 4 16.72 3.54 11.32
CA ASP A 4 15.26 3.38 11.36
C ASP A 4 14.60 3.64 10.00
N ARG A 5 15.39 3.78 8.93
CA ARG A 5 14.87 4.01 7.57
C ARG A 5 14.86 2.74 6.76
N GLN A 6 13.66 2.37 6.31
CA GLN A 6 13.48 1.28 5.35
C GLN A 6 13.55 1.85 3.93
N HIS A 7 14.27 1.17 3.07
CA HIS A 7 14.50 1.59 1.68
C HIS A 7 13.85 0.62 0.69
N GLY A 8 13.67 1.10 -0.51
CA GLY A 8 13.17 0.31 -1.61
C GLY A 8 13.04 1.11 -2.90
N GLY A 9 12.25 0.62 -3.82
CA GLY A 9 12.02 1.30 -5.09
C GLY A 9 11.39 0.38 -6.12
N CYS A 10 11.29 0.88 -7.34
CA CYS A 10 10.75 0.12 -8.46
C CYS A 10 11.77 -0.90 -9.00
N ARG A 11 11.28 -1.82 -9.83
CA ARG A 11 12.08 -2.90 -10.39
C ARG A 11 13.36 -2.43 -11.14
N CYS A 12 13.29 -1.30 -11.85
CA CYS A 12 14.45 -0.78 -12.60
C CYS A 12 15.36 0.12 -11.74
N GLY A 13 14.95 0.49 -10.52
CA GLY A 13 15.71 1.34 -9.61
C GLY A 13 15.65 2.84 -9.89
N ARG A 14 14.94 3.29 -10.93
CA ARG A 14 14.81 4.73 -11.23
C ARG A 14 13.90 5.49 -10.28
N VAL A 15 12.95 4.81 -9.67
CA VAL A 15 12.16 5.36 -8.56
C VAL A 15 12.65 4.72 -7.28
N THR A 16 13.09 5.54 -6.33
CA THR A 16 13.53 5.10 -5.01
C THR A 16 12.57 5.60 -3.94
N ILE A 17 12.39 4.80 -2.92
CA ILE A 17 11.48 5.08 -1.80
C ILE A 17 12.25 4.86 -0.50
N ALA A 18 12.11 5.80 0.43
CA ALA A 18 12.59 5.65 1.80
C ALA A 18 11.47 6.03 2.76
N VAL A 19 11.25 5.22 3.77
CA VAL A 19 10.25 5.47 4.81
C VAL A 19 10.90 5.44 6.19
N SER A 20 10.40 6.28 7.09
CA SER A 20 10.85 6.36 8.48
C SER A 20 9.78 5.76 9.39
N GLY A 21 10.20 4.88 10.28
CA GLY A 21 9.30 4.19 11.20
C GLY A 21 8.41 3.14 10.53
N PRO A 22 7.56 2.48 11.32
CA PRO A 22 6.67 1.45 10.83
C PRO A 22 5.47 2.04 10.08
N PRO A 23 4.82 1.25 9.20
CA PRO A 23 3.57 1.68 8.58
C PRO A 23 2.45 1.89 9.61
N LEU A 24 1.52 2.77 9.30
CA LEU A 24 0.31 3.00 10.11
C LEU A 24 -0.70 1.87 9.97
N LEU A 25 -0.70 1.22 8.80
CA LEU A 25 -1.59 0.10 8.48
C LEU A 25 -1.05 -0.64 7.26
N THR A 26 -1.23 -1.96 7.22
CA THR A 26 -0.94 -2.77 6.03
C THR A 26 -2.21 -3.44 5.52
N MET A 27 -2.35 -3.54 4.20
CA MET A 27 -3.60 -4.02 3.63
C MET A 27 -3.39 -4.79 2.33
N ALA A 28 -4.25 -5.81 2.12
CA ALA A 28 -4.48 -6.40 0.82
C ALA A 28 -5.81 -5.88 0.26
N CYS A 29 -5.84 -5.49 -1.00
CA CYS A 29 -7.06 -5.11 -1.69
C CYS A 29 -7.38 -6.09 -2.80
N HIS A 30 -8.54 -6.75 -2.70
CA HIS A 30 -9.00 -7.76 -3.66
C HIS A 30 -9.88 -7.19 -4.77
N CYS A 31 -10.06 -5.87 -4.85
CA CYS A 31 -10.93 -5.29 -5.85
C CYS A 31 -10.46 -5.61 -7.28
N ARG A 32 -11.40 -5.64 -8.20
CA ARG A 32 -11.13 -5.93 -9.62
C ARG A 32 -10.07 -5.01 -10.21
N GLY A 33 -10.11 -3.72 -9.84
CA GLY A 33 -9.10 -2.75 -10.28
C GLY A 33 -7.69 -3.11 -9.83
N CYS A 34 -7.52 -3.53 -8.57
CA CYS A 34 -6.23 -3.99 -8.07
C CYS A 34 -5.77 -5.28 -8.76
N GLN A 35 -6.67 -6.21 -9.01
CA GLN A 35 -6.35 -7.43 -9.78
C GLN A 35 -5.82 -7.08 -11.18
N GLN A 36 -6.47 -6.14 -11.86
CA GLN A 36 -6.05 -5.71 -13.20
C GLN A 36 -4.74 -4.92 -13.18
N MET A 37 -4.57 -4.01 -12.22
CA MET A 37 -3.35 -3.21 -12.08
C MET A 37 -2.11 -4.06 -11.75
N THR A 38 -2.27 -5.11 -10.96
CA THR A 38 -1.17 -5.98 -10.54
C THR A 38 -0.99 -7.20 -11.43
N ALA A 39 -1.96 -7.47 -12.32
CA ALA A 39 -2.04 -8.74 -13.05
C ALA A 39 -1.95 -9.95 -12.09
N SER A 40 -2.59 -9.84 -10.93
CA SER A 40 -2.54 -10.83 -9.86
C SER A 40 -3.85 -10.84 -9.07
N ALA A 41 -3.89 -11.58 -7.98
CA ALA A 41 -5.09 -11.80 -7.16
C ALA A 41 -5.48 -10.59 -6.31
N PHE A 42 -4.52 -9.75 -5.91
CA PHE A 42 -4.72 -8.60 -5.03
C PHE A 42 -3.53 -7.63 -5.10
N SER A 43 -3.69 -6.45 -4.53
CA SER A 43 -2.57 -5.53 -4.28
C SER A 43 -2.21 -5.50 -2.79
N LEU A 44 -0.93 -5.30 -2.49
CA LEU A 44 -0.45 -5.07 -1.13
C LEU A 44 -0.06 -3.61 -0.96
N SER A 45 -0.44 -3.02 0.16
CA SER A 45 -0.07 -1.65 0.48
C SER A 45 0.22 -1.43 1.95
N SER A 46 1.10 -0.47 2.19
CA SER A 46 1.49 0.01 3.51
C SER A 46 1.23 1.51 3.59
N LEU A 47 0.42 1.92 4.54
CA LEU A 47 0.01 3.30 4.72
C LEU A 47 1.00 4.04 5.61
N TYR A 48 1.46 5.20 5.17
CA TYR A 48 2.39 6.06 5.90
C TYR A 48 1.90 7.50 5.95
N ALA A 49 2.33 8.25 6.97
CA ALA A 49 2.23 9.69 6.93
C ALA A 49 3.16 10.25 5.84
N GLN A 50 2.71 11.28 5.15
CA GLN A 50 3.45 11.84 4.01
C GLN A 50 4.84 12.36 4.40
N ASP A 51 4.98 12.91 5.60
CA ASP A 51 6.25 13.44 6.12
C ASP A 51 7.24 12.32 6.52
N ALA A 52 6.77 11.08 6.66
CA ALA A 52 7.62 9.92 6.90
C ALA A 52 8.16 9.28 5.61
N VAL A 53 7.79 9.80 4.43
CA VAL A 53 8.09 9.19 3.14
C VAL A 53 8.88 10.12 2.25
N SER A 54 9.96 9.60 1.66
CA SER A 54 10.71 10.27 0.58
C SER A 54 10.64 9.40 -0.67
N ILE A 55 10.20 9.98 -1.78
CA ILE A 55 10.12 9.31 -3.09
C ILE A 55 10.87 10.16 -4.09
N GLU A 56 11.84 9.57 -4.77
CA GLU A 56 12.63 10.21 -5.82
C GLU A 56 12.49 9.46 -7.13
N GLY A 57 12.57 10.17 -8.24
CA GLY A 57 12.42 9.61 -9.57
C GLY A 57 11.11 10.00 -10.24
N GLU A 58 11.08 9.88 -11.56
CA GLU A 58 9.93 10.26 -12.37
C GLU A 58 8.83 9.21 -12.33
N THR A 59 7.61 9.65 -12.03
CA THR A 59 6.42 8.79 -12.08
C THR A 59 5.39 9.35 -13.04
N ILE A 60 4.56 8.46 -13.58
CA ILE A 60 3.37 8.78 -14.38
C ILE A 60 2.14 8.19 -13.69
N LEU A 61 0.97 8.73 -13.99
CA LEU A 61 -0.28 8.19 -13.49
C LEU A 61 -0.74 6.99 -14.31
N GLY A 62 -1.08 5.92 -13.61
CA GLY A 62 -1.69 4.72 -14.17
C GLY A 62 -3.16 4.57 -13.76
N GLY A 63 -3.77 3.46 -14.14
CA GLY A 63 -5.17 3.16 -13.84
C GLY A 63 -6.13 4.12 -14.53
N LEU A 64 -7.25 4.40 -13.88
CA LEU A 64 -8.32 5.26 -14.43
C LEU A 64 -8.03 6.75 -14.32
N ARG A 65 -6.98 7.15 -13.63
CA ARG A 65 -6.56 8.55 -13.43
C ARG A 65 -7.66 9.42 -12.83
N GLY A 66 -8.45 8.84 -11.92
CA GLY A 66 -9.51 9.53 -11.21
C GLY A 66 -9.04 10.08 -9.86
N GLU A 67 -9.92 9.99 -8.88
CA GLU A 67 -9.67 10.43 -7.51
C GLU A 67 -8.47 9.72 -6.86
N LEU A 68 -8.29 8.43 -7.17
CA LEU A 68 -7.10 7.67 -6.79
C LEU A 68 -5.99 7.93 -7.81
N ARG A 69 -4.91 8.55 -7.39
CA ARG A 69 -3.74 8.80 -8.23
C ARG A 69 -2.72 7.69 -8.00
N HIS A 70 -2.74 6.72 -8.90
CA HIS A 70 -1.79 5.61 -8.89
C HIS A 70 -0.51 6.01 -9.62
N HIS A 71 0.57 6.14 -8.88
CA HIS A 71 1.87 6.51 -9.42
C HIS A 71 2.66 5.28 -9.83
N CYS A 72 3.08 5.26 -11.09
CA CYS A 72 3.92 4.22 -11.66
C CYS A 72 5.26 4.82 -12.08
N CYS A 73 6.35 4.04 -11.98
CA CYS A 73 7.63 4.44 -12.55
C CYS A 73 7.47 4.79 -14.04
N ALA A 74 7.95 5.95 -14.47
CA ALA A 74 7.82 6.37 -15.87
C ALA A 74 8.53 5.45 -16.86
N PHE A 75 9.51 4.66 -16.41
CA PHE A 75 10.28 3.76 -17.26
C PHE A 75 9.79 2.30 -17.20
N CYS A 76 9.80 1.67 -16.02
CA CYS A 76 9.45 0.24 -15.90
C CYS A 76 7.97 -0.02 -15.59
N LEU A 77 7.19 1.03 -15.38
CA LEU A 77 5.76 1.01 -15.10
C LEU A 77 5.37 0.25 -13.82
N SER A 78 6.31 -0.06 -12.94
CA SER A 78 5.98 -0.59 -11.61
C SER A 78 5.09 0.37 -10.86
N TRP A 79 3.97 -0.11 -10.34
CA TRP A 79 3.06 0.68 -9.51
C TRP A 79 3.69 0.90 -8.13
N THR A 80 4.13 2.11 -7.84
CA THR A 80 4.94 2.40 -6.65
C THR A 80 4.13 2.86 -5.45
N HIS A 81 3.18 3.75 -5.65
CA HIS A 81 2.36 4.29 -4.57
C HIS A 81 1.07 4.90 -5.10
N THR A 82 0.16 5.21 -4.18
CA THR A 82 -1.12 5.85 -4.46
C THR A 82 -1.34 7.01 -3.51
N ARG A 83 -1.83 8.13 -4.06
CA ARG A 83 -2.30 9.29 -3.32
C ARG A 83 -3.75 9.56 -3.65
N ALA A 84 -4.49 10.13 -2.71
CA ALA A 84 -5.87 10.59 -2.91
C ALA A 84 -6.17 11.72 -1.94
N ASP A 85 -6.99 12.68 -2.35
CA ASP A 85 -7.30 13.83 -1.50
C ASP A 85 -8.05 13.41 -0.22
N PHE A 86 -8.91 12.40 -0.31
CA PHE A 86 -9.62 11.87 0.87
C PHE A 86 -8.71 11.16 1.87
N LEU A 87 -7.50 10.77 1.47
CA LEU A 87 -6.50 10.22 2.40
C LEU A 87 -5.78 11.33 3.19
N GLY A 88 -5.97 12.60 2.81
CA GLY A 88 -5.29 13.73 3.45
C GLY A 88 -3.76 13.60 3.37
N PRO A 89 -3.04 13.79 4.49
CA PRO A 89 -1.57 13.74 4.51
C PRO A 89 -1.01 12.32 4.58
N LEU A 90 -1.72 11.35 4.03
CA LEU A 90 -1.28 9.95 3.98
C LEU A 90 -0.89 9.54 2.56
N VAL A 91 0.02 8.59 2.46
CA VAL A 91 0.42 7.97 1.19
C VAL A 91 0.42 6.45 1.34
N ASN A 92 -0.08 5.79 0.32
CA ASN A 92 -0.20 4.35 0.27
C ASN A 92 0.92 3.77 -0.59
N ILE A 93 1.98 3.27 0.04
CA ILE A 93 3.12 2.66 -0.65
C ILE A 93 2.76 1.21 -1.00
N ARG A 94 3.10 0.75 -2.20
CA ARG A 94 3.00 -0.69 -2.51
C ARG A 94 4.03 -1.43 -1.65
N SER A 95 3.57 -2.34 -0.81
CA SER A 95 4.41 -2.98 0.23
C SER A 95 5.64 -3.67 -0.36
N THR A 96 5.49 -4.28 -1.54
CA THR A 96 6.57 -4.98 -2.24
C THR A 96 7.65 -4.07 -2.81
N MET A 97 7.43 -2.75 -2.81
CA MET A 97 8.46 -1.77 -3.18
C MET A 97 9.50 -1.55 -2.07
N LEU A 98 9.17 -1.93 -0.83
CA LEU A 98 10.06 -1.76 0.32
C LEU A 98 10.74 -3.08 0.65
N GLU A 99 12.03 -3.04 0.97
CA GLU A 99 12.77 -4.21 1.46
C GLU A 99 12.15 -4.70 2.76
N GLY A 100 11.72 -5.96 2.80
CA GLY A 100 11.00 -6.53 3.95
C GLY A 100 9.57 -6.02 4.15
N GLY A 101 9.08 -5.14 3.28
CA GLY A 101 7.75 -4.52 3.41
C GLY A 101 6.57 -5.47 3.29
N SER A 102 6.80 -6.69 2.82
CA SER A 102 5.78 -7.74 2.67
C SER A 102 6.15 -9.05 3.38
N ASP A 103 7.06 -9.00 4.34
CA ASP A 103 7.49 -10.19 5.10
C ASP A 103 6.42 -10.69 6.08
N GLN A 104 5.48 -9.82 6.43
CA GLN A 104 4.33 -10.17 7.28
C GLN A 104 3.04 -10.15 6.48
N PRO A 105 2.04 -10.96 6.84
CA PRO A 105 0.72 -10.87 6.25
C PRO A 105 0.14 -9.46 6.40
N PRO A 106 -0.70 -8.99 5.46
CA PRO A 106 -1.39 -7.71 5.63
C PRO A 106 -2.30 -7.77 6.85
N PHE A 107 -2.40 -6.67 7.59
CA PHE A 107 -3.23 -6.60 8.80
C PHE A 107 -4.72 -6.64 8.47
N ILE A 108 -5.11 -5.92 7.41
CA ILE A 108 -6.49 -5.96 6.91
C ILE A 108 -6.53 -6.45 5.47
N GLU A 109 -7.67 -7.02 5.09
CA GLU A 109 -8.02 -7.24 3.69
C GLU A 109 -9.35 -6.60 3.38
N CYS A 110 -9.47 -5.97 2.23
CA CYS A 110 -10.68 -5.29 1.79
C CYS A 110 -11.12 -5.77 0.40
N TRP A 111 -12.37 -5.43 0.06
CA TRP A 111 -13.04 -5.88 -1.16
C TRP A 111 -13.15 -7.40 -1.23
N LEU A 112 -13.52 -8.02 -0.11
CA LEU A 112 -13.73 -9.47 -0.04
C LEU A 112 -14.81 -9.95 -0.99
N GLU A 113 -15.79 -9.10 -1.34
CA GLU A 113 -16.86 -9.46 -2.28
C GLU A 113 -16.34 -9.71 -3.71
N GLU A 114 -15.13 -9.21 -4.05
CA GLU A 114 -14.47 -9.43 -5.34
C GLU A 114 -13.28 -10.38 -5.25
N LYS A 115 -12.99 -10.91 -4.07
CA LYS A 115 -11.86 -11.81 -3.81
C LYS A 115 -11.96 -13.08 -4.65
N LEU A 116 -10.83 -13.48 -5.24
CA LEU A 116 -10.75 -14.78 -5.91
C LEU A 116 -10.92 -15.92 -4.90
N PRO A 117 -11.73 -16.96 -5.23
CA PRO A 117 -12.17 -17.95 -4.23
C PRO A 117 -11.06 -18.82 -3.65
N TRP A 118 -9.91 -18.92 -4.32
CA TRP A 118 -8.78 -19.75 -3.91
C TRP A 118 -7.71 -18.97 -3.11
N VAL A 119 -7.89 -17.65 -2.90
CA VAL A 119 -6.91 -16.78 -2.24
C VAL A 119 -7.14 -16.74 -0.74
N SER A 120 -6.05 -16.85 0.05
CA SER A 120 -6.03 -16.60 1.48
C SER A 120 -4.76 -15.83 1.83
N VAL A 121 -4.89 -14.69 2.51
CA VAL A 121 -3.76 -13.80 2.83
C VAL A 121 -3.40 -13.75 4.30
N GLY A 122 -4.18 -14.39 5.18
CA GLY A 122 -3.90 -14.43 6.61
C GLY A 122 -4.11 -13.11 7.34
N ALA A 123 -4.94 -12.21 6.82
CA ALA A 123 -5.24 -10.92 7.45
C ALA A 123 -6.00 -11.08 8.76
N THR A 124 -5.76 -10.16 9.70
CA THR A 124 -6.46 -10.14 11.00
C THR A 124 -7.91 -9.69 10.85
N HIS A 125 -8.18 -8.71 10.00
CA HIS A 125 -9.51 -8.17 9.74
C HIS A 125 -9.83 -8.19 8.25
N GLY A 126 -11.10 -8.46 7.91
CA GLY A 126 -11.59 -8.46 6.55
C GLY A 126 -12.85 -7.61 6.40
N PHE A 127 -13.00 -6.95 5.25
CA PHE A 127 -14.12 -6.07 4.93
C PHE A 127 -14.67 -6.39 3.55
N ALA A 128 -16.00 -6.42 3.44
CA ALA A 128 -16.68 -6.67 2.15
C ALA A 128 -16.26 -5.66 1.07
N ARG A 129 -16.08 -4.41 1.46
CA ARG A 129 -15.51 -3.30 0.67
C ARG A 129 -14.39 -2.63 1.46
N PHE A 130 -14.27 -1.29 1.41
CA PHE A 130 -13.37 -0.57 2.30
C PHE A 130 -13.92 -0.53 3.73
N PRO A 131 -13.04 -0.48 4.75
CA PRO A 131 -13.46 -0.15 6.09
C PRO A 131 -14.13 1.23 6.10
N PRO A 132 -15.14 1.46 6.96
CA PRO A 132 -15.67 2.81 7.16
C PRO A 132 -14.57 3.78 7.53
N VAL A 133 -14.61 5.02 7.00
CA VAL A 133 -13.59 6.05 7.26
C VAL A 133 -13.40 6.31 8.76
N GLU A 134 -14.49 6.35 9.50
CA GLU A 134 -14.49 6.50 10.97
C GLU A 134 -13.84 5.33 11.73
N GLY A 135 -13.67 4.17 11.08
CA GLY A 135 -13.03 3.00 11.65
C GLY A 135 -11.49 2.96 11.48
N PHE A 136 -10.93 3.79 10.62
CA PHE A 136 -9.49 3.73 10.33
C PHE A 136 -8.60 4.03 11.53
N ALA A 137 -8.96 5.00 12.35
CA ALA A 137 -8.18 5.34 13.55
C ALA A 137 -8.08 4.16 14.52
N ALA A 138 -9.17 3.43 14.73
CA ALA A 138 -9.19 2.24 15.57
C ALA A 138 -8.37 1.09 14.97
N LEU A 139 -8.42 0.89 13.65
CA LEU A 139 -7.62 -0.11 12.95
C LEU A 139 -6.12 0.19 13.06
N MET A 140 -5.73 1.44 12.88
CA MET A 140 -4.33 1.86 13.03
C MET A 140 -3.83 1.69 14.47
N ALA A 141 -4.67 1.99 15.47
CA ALA A 141 -4.34 1.79 16.88
C ALA A 141 -4.18 0.29 17.22
N ASP A 142 -5.08 -0.57 16.75
CA ASP A 142 -4.99 -2.01 16.93
C ASP A 142 -3.75 -2.59 16.24
N PHE A 143 -3.47 -2.16 15.02
CA PHE A 143 -2.25 -2.56 14.31
C PHE A 143 -0.99 -2.16 15.07
N ALA A 144 -0.93 -0.94 15.57
CA ALA A 144 0.21 -0.46 16.36
C ALA A 144 0.41 -1.27 17.65
N ALA A 145 -0.68 -1.63 18.33
CA ALA A 145 -0.64 -2.41 19.57
C ALA A 145 -0.17 -3.87 19.37
N ARG A 146 -0.33 -4.41 18.16
CA ARG A 146 0.05 -5.80 17.83
C ARG A 146 1.44 -5.94 17.23
N ARG A 147 2.14 -4.85 17.01
CA ARG A 147 3.54 -4.93 16.55
C ARG A 147 4.43 -5.56 17.63
N PRO A 148 5.34 -6.45 17.22
CA PRO A 148 6.31 -7.01 18.15
C PRO A 148 7.30 -5.96 18.65
#